data_6ac65d9e2f6d95ee11ba7078e1eddcb8
#
_entry.id   6ac65d9e2f6d95ee11ba7078e1eddcb8
#
_cell.length_a   1.000
_cell.length_b   1.000
_cell.length_c   1.000
_cell.angle_alpha   90.00
_cell.angle_beta   90.00
_cell.angle_gamma   90.00
#
_symmetry.space_group_name_H-M   'P 1'
#
loop_
_entity.id
_entity.type
_entity.pdbx_description
1 polymer ?
#
loop_
_entity_poly.entity_id
_entity_poly.type
_entity_poly.pdbx_seq_one_letter_code
_entity_poly.pdbx_strand_id
1 'polypeptide(L)'
;MKKSLLIGELSQRLHLSTQTIRYYERVGLLNPPKRTGSRYRLYGADEEERLRFIQKAKQFGLSLDEIKQLIEIRTSGAPPCSNLKRMVKQHLDELDQKIRDMLALRQELASRYEAIETLLPDTSDITTEAYYDGKICGLIEQSSETSSTEGNYAT
;
A
#
# COMPACT_ATOMS: atom_id res chain seq x y z
N MET A 1 1.71 21.60 -35.31
CA MET A 1 2.33 22.19 -34.11
C MET A 1 1.79 21.46 -32.89
N LYS A 2 2.62 20.71 -32.14
CA LYS A 2 2.18 20.06 -30.90
C LYS A 2 1.86 21.14 -29.86
N LYS A 3 0.61 21.25 -29.45
CA LYS A 3 0.12 22.27 -28.54
C LYS A 3 0.70 21.96 -27.13
N SER A 4 1.55 22.83 -26.62
CA SER A 4 2.07 22.73 -25.25
C SER A 4 1.01 23.25 -24.28
N LEU A 5 0.83 22.57 -23.16
CA LEU A 5 -0.13 22.88 -22.11
C LEU A 5 0.59 23.45 -20.88
N LEU A 6 -0.06 24.36 -20.19
CA LEU A 6 0.35 24.77 -18.84
C LEU A 6 -0.04 23.70 -17.83
N ILE A 7 0.64 23.69 -16.67
CA ILE A 7 0.37 22.69 -15.62
C ILE A 7 -1.09 22.67 -15.17
N GLY A 8 -1.77 23.82 -15.12
CA GLY A 8 -3.19 23.89 -14.77
C GLY A 8 -4.10 23.25 -15.81
N GLU A 9 -3.83 23.48 -17.09
CA GLU A 9 -4.58 22.86 -18.19
C GLU A 9 -4.38 21.35 -18.23
N LEU A 10 -3.14 20.89 -18.03
CA LEU A 10 -2.79 19.46 -17.95
C LEU A 10 -3.45 18.78 -16.74
N SER A 11 -3.46 19.46 -15.60
CA SER A 11 -4.12 19.04 -14.37
C SER A 11 -5.61 18.79 -14.58
N GLN A 12 -6.31 19.76 -15.16
CA GLN A 12 -7.74 19.64 -15.46
C GLN A 12 -8.04 18.51 -16.46
N ARG A 13 -7.22 18.43 -17.51
CA ARG A 13 -7.42 17.43 -18.59
C ARG A 13 -7.21 15.99 -18.14
N LEU A 14 -6.34 15.77 -17.18
CA LEU A 14 -6.01 14.44 -16.66
C LEU A 14 -6.67 14.14 -15.31
N HIS A 15 -7.42 15.08 -14.74
CA HIS A 15 -7.99 14.97 -13.41
C HIS A 15 -6.93 14.66 -12.33
N LEU A 16 -5.75 15.27 -12.48
CA LEU A 16 -4.64 15.17 -11.52
C LEU A 16 -4.41 16.52 -10.85
N SER A 17 -4.01 16.51 -9.58
CA SER A 17 -3.59 17.74 -8.94
C SER A 17 -2.26 18.25 -9.52
N THR A 18 -2.07 19.55 -9.55
CA THR A 18 -0.77 20.14 -9.95
C THR A 18 0.36 19.71 -9.02
N GLN A 19 0.06 19.39 -7.77
CA GLN A 19 1.01 18.85 -6.80
C GLN A 19 1.45 17.42 -7.19
N THR A 20 0.52 16.58 -7.64
CA THR A 20 0.81 15.22 -8.12
C THR A 20 1.74 15.27 -9.34
N ILE A 21 1.46 16.17 -10.30
CA ILE A 21 2.32 16.34 -11.49
C ILE A 21 3.74 16.77 -11.08
N ARG A 22 3.86 17.76 -10.18
CA ARG A 22 5.17 18.20 -9.65
C ARG A 22 5.88 17.10 -8.86
N TYR A 23 5.13 16.26 -8.16
CA TYR A 23 5.71 15.12 -7.45
C TYR A 23 6.29 14.11 -8.44
N TYR A 24 5.57 13.78 -9.53
CA TYR A 24 6.07 12.88 -10.57
C TYR A 24 7.29 13.42 -11.30
N GLU A 25 7.41 14.75 -11.50
CA GLU A 25 8.64 15.38 -11.96
C GLU A 25 9.80 15.13 -10.99
N ARG A 26 9.58 15.37 -9.70
CA ARG A 26 10.61 15.26 -8.67
C ARG A 26 11.15 13.84 -8.53
N VAL A 27 10.30 12.83 -8.61
CA VAL A 27 10.70 11.41 -8.53
C VAL A 27 11.22 10.87 -9.86
N GLY A 28 11.28 11.69 -10.92
CA GLY A 28 11.86 11.31 -12.21
C GLY A 28 10.96 10.46 -13.09
N LEU A 29 9.66 10.44 -12.83
CA LEU A 29 8.66 9.78 -13.68
C LEU A 29 8.32 10.61 -14.92
N LEU A 30 8.49 11.93 -14.86
CA LEU A 30 8.35 12.86 -15.98
C LEU A 30 9.69 13.49 -16.31
N ASN A 31 9.89 13.81 -17.58
CA ASN A 31 11.02 14.62 -17.97
C ASN A 31 10.88 16.05 -17.42
N PRO A 32 11.99 16.75 -17.16
CA PRO A 32 11.93 18.16 -16.78
C PRO A 32 11.17 18.97 -17.83
N PRO A 33 10.11 19.71 -17.42
CA PRO A 33 9.30 20.45 -18.39
C PRO A 33 10.12 21.61 -19.00
N LYS A 34 9.86 21.88 -20.27
CA LYS A 34 10.34 23.10 -20.89
C LYS A 34 9.72 24.30 -20.17
N ARG A 35 10.44 25.42 -20.11
CA ARG A 35 9.94 26.66 -19.51
C ARG A 35 9.77 27.72 -20.57
N THR A 36 8.71 28.54 -20.43
CA THR A 36 8.56 29.78 -21.21
C THR A 36 9.61 30.79 -20.80
N GLY A 37 9.78 31.88 -21.57
CA GLY A 37 10.56 33.06 -21.16
C GLY A 37 10.08 33.64 -19.82
N SER A 38 8.78 33.48 -19.49
CA SER A 38 8.15 33.86 -18.21
C SER A 38 8.29 32.77 -17.13
N ARG A 39 9.11 31.76 -17.30
CA ARG A 39 9.40 30.65 -16.38
C ARG A 39 8.22 29.70 -16.10
N TYR A 40 7.13 29.76 -16.83
CA TYR A 40 6.03 28.79 -16.69
C TYR A 40 6.42 27.42 -17.29
N ARG A 41 5.98 26.34 -16.61
CA ARG A 41 6.17 24.97 -17.06
C ARG A 41 5.27 24.65 -18.25
N LEU A 42 5.86 24.15 -19.33
CA LEU A 42 5.18 23.69 -20.53
C LEU A 42 5.32 22.19 -20.67
N TYR A 43 4.22 21.53 -20.90
CA TYR A 43 4.12 20.08 -21.09
C TYR A 43 3.64 19.78 -22.51
N GLY A 44 4.31 18.88 -23.19
CA GLY A 44 3.95 18.42 -24.53
C GLY A 44 3.02 17.22 -24.49
N ALA A 45 2.74 16.69 -25.70
CA ALA A 45 1.94 15.48 -25.85
C ALA A 45 2.62 14.25 -25.21
N ASP A 46 3.93 14.20 -25.22
CA ASP A 46 4.70 13.08 -24.68
C ASP A 46 4.58 13.00 -23.15
N GLU A 47 4.57 14.16 -22.46
CA GLU A 47 4.33 14.23 -21.01
C GLU A 47 2.87 13.89 -20.67
N GLU A 48 1.91 14.33 -21.48
CA GLU A 48 0.50 13.97 -21.31
C GLU A 48 0.30 12.46 -21.47
N GLU A 49 0.86 11.85 -22.51
CA GLU A 49 0.78 10.40 -22.74
C GLU A 49 1.44 9.62 -21.59
N ARG A 50 2.60 10.08 -21.13
CA ARG A 50 3.31 9.48 -20.01
C ARG A 50 2.50 9.54 -18.71
N LEU A 51 1.83 10.65 -18.41
CA LEU A 51 0.94 10.77 -17.26
C LEU A 51 -0.27 9.82 -17.35
N ARG A 52 -0.87 9.70 -18.53
CA ARG A 52 -1.95 8.72 -18.76
C ARG A 52 -1.49 7.29 -18.53
N PHE A 53 -0.27 6.97 -18.98
CA PHE A 53 0.34 5.67 -18.73
C PHE A 53 0.53 5.42 -17.23
N ILE A 54 1.08 6.41 -16.48
CA ILE A 54 1.27 6.31 -15.03
C ILE A 54 -0.07 6.06 -14.32
N GLN A 55 -1.13 6.79 -14.68
CA GLN A 55 -2.46 6.58 -14.10
C GLN A 55 -2.98 5.16 -14.32
N LYS A 56 -2.86 4.64 -15.55
CA LYS A 56 -3.26 3.27 -15.88
C LYS A 56 -2.42 2.25 -15.12
N ALA A 57 -1.11 2.42 -15.06
CA ALA A 57 -0.21 1.52 -14.35
C ALA A 57 -0.50 1.47 -12.83
N LYS A 58 -0.91 2.59 -12.23
CA LYS A 58 -1.39 2.63 -10.84
C LYS A 58 -2.62 1.76 -10.62
N GLN A 59 -3.52 1.64 -11.60
CA GLN A 59 -4.70 0.76 -11.53
C GLN A 59 -4.33 -0.73 -11.52
N PHE A 60 -3.14 -1.09 -12.03
CA PHE A 60 -2.57 -2.45 -11.88
C PHE A 60 -1.91 -2.70 -10.54
N GLY A 61 -2.00 -1.76 -9.60
CA GLY A 61 -1.38 -1.88 -8.29
C GLY A 61 0.12 -1.59 -8.26
N LEU A 62 0.72 -1.13 -9.37
CA LEU A 62 2.15 -0.88 -9.45
C LEU A 62 2.57 0.31 -8.58
N SER A 63 3.71 0.18 -7.93
CA SER A 63 4.41 1.26 -7.24
C SER A 63 5.01 2.24 -8.26
N LEU A 64 5.37 3.44 -7.81
CA LEU A 64 6.00 4.42 -8.71
C LEU A 64 7.37 3.97 -9.21
N ASP A 65 8.12 3.21 -8.40
CA ASP A 65 9.42 2.67 -8.79
C ASP A 65 9.27 1.60 -9.88
N GLU A 66 8.27 0.71 -9.77
CA GLU A 66 7.97 -0.27 -10.80
C GLU A 66 7.51 0.39 -12.11
N ILE A 67 6.69 1.43 -12.02
CA ILE A 67 6.28 2.22 -13.19
C ILE A 67 7.50 2.86 -13.84
N LYS A 68 8.42 3.40 -13.06
CA LYS A 68 9.68 3.97 -13.56
C LYS A 68 10.51 2.93 -14.28
N GLN A 69 10.69 1.73 -13.71
CA GLN A 69 11.38 0.62 -14.35
C GLN A 69 10.76 0.25 -15.70
N LEU A 70 9.41 0.16 -15.78
CA LEU A 70 8.73 -0.13 -17.05
C LEU A 70 8.97 0.95 -18.11
N ILE A 71 8.99 2.22 -17.72
CA ILE A 71 9.29 3.34 -18.59
C ILE A 71 10.75 3.26 -19.10
N GLU A 72 11.71 2.96 -18.23
CA GLU A 72 13.12 2.81 -18.56
C GLU A 72 13.34 1.65 -19.53
N ILE A 73 12.73 0.49 -19.28
CA ILE A 73 12.77 -0.67 -20.18
C ILE A 73 12.23 -0.29 -21.56
N ARG A 74 11.12 0.42 -21.62
CA ARG A 74 10.54 0.87 -22.88
C ARG A 74 11.45 1.86 -23.61
N THR A 75 12.09 2.76 -22.87
CA THR A 75 13.00 3.76 -23.43
C THR A 75 14.26 3.11 -24.01
N SER A 76 14.73 2.00 -23.43
CA SER A 76 15.84 1.20 -23.97
C SER A 76 15.49 0.39 -25.22
N GLY A 77 14.23 0.43 -25.68
CA GLY A 77 13.74 -0.28 -26.85
C GLY A 77 13.23 -1.69 -26.60
N ALA A 78 13.27 -2.17 -25.35
CA ALA A 78 12.77 -3.49 -24.99
C ALA A 78 11.27 -3.48 -24.68
N PRO A 79 10.52 -4.57 -24.97
CA PRO A 79 9.13 -4.70 -24.61
C PRO A 79 9.00 -4.95 -23.09
N PRO A 80 8.23 -4.12 -22.33
CA PRO A 80 8.10 -4.27 -20.87
C PRO A 80 7.12 -5.36 -20.41
N CYS A 81 6.46 -6.07 -21.34
CA CYS A 81 5.33 -6.96 -21.02
C CYS A 81 5.69 -8.12 -20.08
N SER A 82 6.87 -8.73 -20.23
CA SER A 82 7.33 -9.81 -19.36
C SER A 82 7.60 -9.32 -17.93
N ASN A 83 8.17 -8.12 -17.81
CA ASN A 83 8.41 -7.48 -16.51
C ASN A 83 7.10 -7.10 -15.83
N LEU A 84 6.14 -6.54 -16.56
CA LEU A 84 4.80 -6.25 -16.05
C LEU A 84 4.12 -7.52 -15.53
N LYS A 85 4.14 -8.61 -16.30
CA LYS A 85 3.57 -9.91 -15.88
C LYS A 85 4.17 -10.39 -14.57
N ARG A 86 5.50 -10.32 -14.42
CA ARG A 86 6.20 -10.71 -13.19
C ARG A 86 5.83 -9.83 -12.01
N MET A 87 5.78 -8.50 -12.19
CA MET A 87 5.40 -7.56 -11.14
C MET A 87 3.97 -7.81 -10.64
N VAL A 88 3.01 -7.94 -11.55
CA VAL A 88 1.62 -8.24 -11.19
C VAL A 88 1.49 -9.59 -10.47
N LYS A 89 2.24 -10.62 -10.93
CA LYS A 89 2.26 -11.92 -10.24
C LYS A 89 2.80 -11.80 -8.82
N GLN A 90 3.87 -11.06 -8.62
CA GLN A 90 4.43 -10.80 -7.30
C GLN A 90 3.41 -10.11 -6.37
N HIS A 91 2.71 -9.08 -6.85
CA HIS A 91 1.66 -8.43 -6.06
C HIS A 91 0.52 -9.38 -5.69
N LEU A 92 0.12 -10.27 -6.59
CA LEU A 92 -0.87 -11.29 -6.28
C LEU A 92 -0.40 -12.24 -5.18
N ASP A 93 0.85 -12.71 -5.26
CA ASP A 93 1.42 -13.61 -4.24
C ASP A 93 1.51 -12.93 -2.86
N GLU A 94 1.90 -11.65 -2.84
CA GLU A 94 1.93 -10.84 -1.62
C GLU A 94 0.53 -10.61 -1.02
N LEU A 95 -0.49 -10.38 -1.86
CA LEU A 95 -1.86 -10.26 -1.42
C LEU A 95 -2.41 -11.57 -0.87
N ASP A 96 -2.15 -12.68 -1.55
CA ASP A 96 -2.54 -14.01 -1.08
C ASP A 96 -1.91 -14.34 0.29
N GLN A 97 -0.65 -13.94 0.50
CA GLN A 97 -0.01 -14.10 1.80
C GLN A 97 -0.68 -13.25 2.87
N LYS A 98 -0.94 -11.97 2.60
CA LYS A 98 -1.65 -11.09 3.55
C LYS A 98 -3.04 -11.60 3.90
N ILE A 99 -3.76 -12.15 2.94
CA ILE A 99 -5.08 -12.76 3.17
C ILE A 99 -4.95 -13.96 4.12
N ARG A 100 -3.96 -14.85 3.91
CA ARG A 100 -3.71 -15.98 4.81
C ARG A 100 -3.38 -15.51 6.24
N ASP A 101 -2.50 -14.53 6.37
CA ASP A 101 -2.09 -13.98 7.66
C ASP A 101 -3.29 -13.34 8.39
N MET A 102 -4.13 -12.60 7.67
CA MET A 102 -5.36 -12.00 8.23
C MET A 102 -6.38 -13.06 8.66
N LEU A 103 -6.53 -14.14 7.90
CA LEU A 103 -7.42 -15.25 8.27
C LEU A 103 -6.92 -15.98 9.52
N ALA A 104 -5.62 -16.20 9.64
CA ALA A 104 -4.99 -16.78 10.82
C ALA A 104 -5.21 -15.90 12.06
N LEU A 105 -4.96 -14.59 11.94
CA LEU A 105 -5.19 -13.64 13.02
C LEU A 105 -6.68 -13.59 13.43
N ARG A 106 -7.58 -13.59 12.46
CA ARG A 106 -9.02 -13.65 12.73
C ARG A 106 -9.40 -14.90 13.53
N GLN A 107 -8.86 -16.05 13.17
CA GLN A 107 -9.14 -17.31 13.87
C GLN A 107 -8.61 -17.27 15.30
N GLU A 108 -7.39 -16.76 15.49
CA GLU A 108 -6.81 -16.57 16.82
C GLU A 108 -7.67 -15.64 17.69
N LEU A 109 -8.08 -14.50 17.16
CA LEU A 109 -8.96 -13.54 17.86
C LEU A 109 -10.32 -14.14 18.18
N ALA A 110 -10.91 -14.93 17.27
CA ALA A 110 -12.17 -15.60 17.51
C ALA A 110 -12.07 -16.60 18.68
N SER A 111 -11.00 -17.41 18.71
CA SER A 111 -10.74 -18.33 19.82
C SER A 111 -10.55 -17.61 21.15
N ARG A 112 -9.81 -16.49 21.16
CA ARG A 112 -9.66 -15.66 22.35
C ARG A 112 -10.98 -15.04 22.81
N TYR A 113 -11.81 -14.60 21.86
CA TYR A 113 -13.14 -14.06 22.17
C TYR A 113 -14.03 -15.12 22.84
N GLU A 114 -14.09 -16.33 22.32
CA GLU A 114 -14.83 -17.45 22.90
C GLU A 114 -14.34 -17.78 24.33
N ALA A 115 -13.03 -17.74 24.55
CA ALA A 115 -12.46 -17.96 25.89
C ALA A 115 -12.88 -16.85 26.86
N ILE A 116 -12.86 -15.59 26.44
CA ILE A 116 -13.30 -14.43 27.24
C ILE A 116 -14.80 -14.53 27.53
N GLU A 117 -15.62 -14.87 26.54
CA GLU A 117 -17.08 -15.02 26.70
C GLU A 117 -17.43 -16.15 27.68
N THR A 118 -16.64 -17.22 27.72
CA THR A 118 -16.79 -18.30 28.71
C THR A 118 -16.44 -17.82 30.11
N LEU A 119 -15.45 -16.94 30.28
CA LEU A 119 -15.05 -16.41 31.58
C LEU A 119 -15.92 -15.26 32.07
N LEU A 120 -16.54 -14.50 31.16
CA LEU A 120 -17.40 -13.35 31.42
C LEU A 120 -18.76 -13.55 30.74
N PRO A 121 -19.61 -14.47 31.20
CA PRO A 121 -20.96 -14.58 30.67
C PRO A 121 -21.72 -13.28 30.90
N ASP A 122 -22.58 -12.91 29.96
CA ASP A 122 -23.40 -11.67 29.90
C ASP A 122 -24.35 -11.44 31.07
N THR A 123 -23.95 -11.76 32.28
CA THR A 123 -24.69 -11.46 33.50
C THR A 123 -24.09 -10.22 34.16
N SER A 124 -24.92 -9.19 34.27
CA SER A 124 -24.64 -7.87 34.85
C SER A 124 -24.21 -7.87 36.34
N ASP A 125 -23.90 -9.00 36.92
CA ASP A 125 -23.56 -9.18 38.34
C ASP A 125 -22.12 -9.65 38.60
N ILE A 126 -21.26 -9.67 37.62
CA ILE A 126 -19.87 -9.98 37.88
C ILE A 126 -19.19 -8.68 38.36
N THR A 127 -18.97 -8.62 39.69
CA THR A 127 -18.04 -7.67 40.26
C THR A 127 -16.68 -7.97 39.63
N THR A 128 -16.29 -7.15 38.70
CA THR A 128 -15.03 -7.17 37.94
C THR A 128 -13.78 -7.06 38.86
N GLU A 129 -13.93 -6.91 40.15
CA GLU A 129 -12.88 -6.78 41.15
C GLU A 129 -11.94 -8.00 41.20
N ALA A 130 -12.43 -9.22 40.91
CA ALA A 130 -11.61 -10.42 40.93
C ALA A 130 -10.52 -10.45 39.82
N TYR A 131 -10.67 -9.66 38.79
CA TYR A 131 -9.71 -9.57 37.68
C TYR A 131 -8.83 -8.31 37.72
N TYR A 132 -9.03 -7.45 38.74
CA TYR A 132 -8.39 -6.13 38.81
C TYR A 132 -7.15 -6.06 39.68
N ASP A 133 -6.70 -7.10 40.29
CA ASP A 133 -5.59 -7.17 41.27
C ASP A 133 -4.34 -6.33 40.88
N GLY A 134 -4.54 -5.02 40.72
CA GLY A 134 -3.51 -4.05 40.29
C GLY A 134 -3.06 -4.14 38.84
N LYS A 135 -3.72 -4.97 38.05
CA LYS A 135 -3.44 -5.17 36.61
C LYS A 135 -4.34 -4.30 35.76
N ILE A 136 -3.89 -3.90 34.57
CA ILE A 136 -4.70 -3.13 33.62
C ILE A 136 -5.86 -4.00 33.11
N CYS A 137 -5.58 -5.26 32.74
CA CYS A 137 -6.58 -6.26 32.37
C CYS A 137 -6.04 -7.68 32.63
N GLY A 138 -6.58 -8.34 33.65
CA GLY A 138 -6.16 -9.68 34.05
C GLY A 138 -6.35 -10.74 32.96
N LEU A 139 -7.35 -10.58 32.09
CA LEU A 139 -7.59 -11.51 30.97
C LEU A 139 -6.49 -11.46 29.91
N ILE A 140 -5.96 -10.28 29.60
CA ILE A 140 -4.85 -10.13 28.64
C ILE A 140 -3.57 -10.68 29.25
N GLU A 141 -3.33 -10.41 30.51
CA GLU A 141 -2.09 -10.81 31.19
C GLU A 141 -2.02 -12.32 31.46
N GLN A 142 -3.14 -12.97 31.72
CA GLN A 142 -3.21 -14.44 31.85
C GLN A 142 -2.99 -15.18 30.52
N SER A 143 -3.41 -14.58 29.39
CA SER A 143 -3.25 -15.21 28.08
C SER A 143 -1.80 -15.25 27.58
N SER A 144 -0.87 -14.49 28.19
CA SER A 144 0.55 -14.48 27.81
C SER A 144 1.35 -15.60 28.49
N GLU A 145 0.85 -16.22 29.54
CA GLU A 145 1.58 -17.29 30.26
C GLU A 145 1.46 -18.68 29.60
N THR A 146 0.45 -18.89 28.75
CA THR A 146 0.26 -20.18 28.05
C THR A 146 1.14 -20.36 26.79
N SER A 147 1.80 -19.32 26.32
CA SER A 147 2.68 -19.38 25.14
C SER A 147 4.16 -19.68 25.42
N SER A 148 4.57 -19.86 26.69
CA SER A 148 5.98 -19.95 27.05
C SER A 148 6.48 -21.38 27.36
N THR A 149 5.68 -22.40 27.06
CA THR A 149 6.07 -23.78 27.42
C THR A 149 6.06 -24.73 26.20
N GLU A 150 6.76 -24.37 25.13
CA GLU A 150 7.28 -25.38 24.19
C GLU A 150 8.37 -24.76 23.30
N GLY A 151 9.59 -24.91 23.73
CA GLY A 151 10.77 -24.45 22.98
C GLY A 151 12.06 -24.94 23.61
N ASN A 152 12.04 -26.17 24.17
CA ASN A 152 13.28 -26.82 24.60
C ASN A 152 13.81 -27.68 23.44
N TYR A 153 14.68 -27.14 22.60
CA TYR A 153 15.52 -27.91 21.71
C TYR A 153 16.82 -28.23 22.46
N ALA A 154 16.89 -29.43 22.97
CA ALA A 154 18.12 -30.06 23.40
C ALA A 154 18.78 -30.76 22.21
N THR A 155 20.11 -30.51 22.05
CA THR A 155 21.14 -31.21 21.26
C THR A 155 20.99 -31.21 19.76
#